data_5b1834c979e3a34a3f1cebfdef592945
#
_entry.id   5b1834c979e3a34a3f1cebfdef592945
#
_cell.length_a   1.000
_cell.length_b   1.000
_cell.length_c   1.000
_cell.angle_alpha   90.00
_cell.angle_beta   90.00
_cell.angle_gamma   90.00
#
_symmetry.space_group_name_H-M   'P 1'
#
loop_
_entity.id
_entity.type
_entity.pdbx_description
1 polymer ?
#
loop_
_entity_poly.entity_id
_entity_poly.type
_entity_poly.pdbx_seq_one_letter_code
_entity_poly.pdbx_strand_id
1 'polypeptide(L)'
;MKRLLALALGLCVTTSAFAQNNDFLNDYSVLEPLDGNFITARYFAPNVIQRLADYNAVLVDQPEIFIAADSKYKGAKGDQLKALADVARLAAIERLEAGGFRVETEPGPDVLYLRWAITDLYLQKKKRGVLSFTPLGMVVHATKGAATRDLWKKIDIAELSMELEVSDLVTGEILATAVTSRQGLRKDKGQKAELVSWQALDALFGTVGERMTCILSNAKIPESEWTICADIWIEPEVPAKK
;
A
#
# COMPACT_ATOMS: atom_id res chain seq x y z
N MET A 1 44.71 29.30 40.67
CA MET A 1 43.76 28.17 40.63
C MET A 1 42.84 28.40 39.42
N LYS A 2 43.12 27.80 38.28
CA LYS A 2 42.33 27.93 37.02
C LYS A 2 41.47 26.66 36.90
N ARG A 3 40.16 26.82 36.97
CA ARG A 3 39.20 25.72 36.74
C ARG A 3 38.87 25.66 35.25
N LEU A 4 39.30 24.59 34.56
CA LEU A 4 38.91 24.22 33.21
C LEU A 4 37.55 23.55 33.29
N LEU A 5 36.51 24.17 32.69
CA LEU A 5 35.23 23.56 32.43
C LEU A 5 35.30 22.85 31.04
N ALA A 6 35.28 21.55 31.05
CA ALA A 6 35.12 20.75 29.81
C ALA A 6 33.64 20.65 29.45
N LEU A 7 33.27 21.29 28.34
CA LEU A 7 31.92 21.14 27.74
C LEU A 7 31.92 19.84 26.89
N ALA A 8 31.23 18.83 27.36
CA ALA A 8 30.96 17.61 26.57
C ALA A 8 29.76 17.88 25.63
N LEU A 9 30.03 18.08 24.34
CA LEU A 9 29.01 18.08 23.29
C LEU A 9 28.56 16.64 23.08
N GLY A 10 27.36 16.30 23.59
CA GLY A 10 26.69 15.03 23.27
C GLY A 10 26.14 15.09 21.88
N LEU A 11 26.72 14.32 20.94
CA LEU A 11 26.16 14.04 19.62
C LEU A 11 24.93 13.13 19.81
N CYS A 12 23.73 13.71 19.76
CA CYS A 12 22.50 12.92 19.59
C CYS A 12 22.48 12.37 18.16
N VAL A 13 22.94 11.14 17.99
CA VAL A 13 22.69 10.38 16.76
C VAL A 13 21.22 9.97 16.78
N THR A 14 20.36 10.71 16.07
CA THR A 14 19.00 10.28 15.78
C THR A 14 19.08 9.11 14.80
N THR A 15 19.06 7.89 15.32
CA THR A 15 18.85 6.71 14.50
C THR A 15 17.41 6.76 13.98
N SER A 16 17.24 7.18 12.72
CA SER A 16 16.00 6.97 11.99
C SER A 16 15.75 5.46 11.97
N ALA A 17 14.74 5.00 12.70
CA ALA A 17 14.28 3.62 12.62
C ALA A 17 13.62 3.48 11.24
N PHE A 18 14.43 3.15 10.23
CA PHE A 18 13.87 2.68 8.96
C PHE A 18 13.05 1.43 9.25
N ALA A 19 11.87 1.38 8.65
CA ALA A 19 11.01 0.21 8.64
C ALA A 19 11.83 -1.05 8.32
N GLN A 20 11.41 -2.16 8.90
CA GLN A 20 12.07 -3.45 8.74
C GLN A 20 12.28 -3.70 7.24
N ASN A 21 13.54 -3.77 6.82
CA ASN A 21 13.90 -4.01 5.43
C ASN A 21 13.40 -5.41 5.03
N ASN A 22 12.37 -5.46 4.21
CA ASN A 22 11.77 -6.73 3.77
C ASN A 22 12.45 -7.27 2.51
N ASP A 23 13.54 -6.63 2.07
CA ASP A 23 14.30 -6.97 0.85
C ASP A 23 13.47 -6.95 -0.45
N PHE A 24 12.33 -6.23 -0.45
CA PHE A 24 11.52 -6.08 -1.65
C PHE A 24 12.14 -5.08 -2.63
N LEU A 25 12.49 -3.88 -2.16
CA LEU A 25 13.17 -2.88 -2.99
C LEU A 25 14.65 -3.23 -3.13
N ASN A 26 15.20 -3.02 -4.32
CA ASN A 26 16.61 -3.30 -4.58
C ASN A 26 17.54 -2.32 -3.85
N ASP A 27 17.10 -1.08 -3.64
CA ASP A 27 17.90 -0.05 -2.98
C ASP A 27 16.98 0.88 -2.15
N TYR A 28 17.12 0.82 -0.84
CA TYR A 28 16.44 1.73 0.10
C TYR A 28 17.22 3.01 0.36
N SER A 29 18.49 3.10 -0.03
CA SER A 29 19.34 4.25 0.27
C SER A 29 18.98 5.49 -0.56
N VAL A 30 18.29 5.30 -1.67
CA VAL A 30 17.82 6.39 -2.54
C VAL A 30 16.54 7.05 -2.05
N LEU A 31 15.88 6.46 -1.05
CA LEU A 31 14.60 6.94 -0.56
C LEU A 31 14.76 8.21 0.29
N GLU A 32 13.99 9.22 -0.03
CA GLU A 32 13.85 10.43 0.78
C GLU A 32 12.76 10.22 1.84
N PRO A 33 13.07 10.37 3.14
CA PRO A 33 12.08 10.27 4.20
C PRO A 33 11.08 11.41 4.12
N LEU A 34 9.82 11.12 4.44
CA LEU A 34 8.72 12.08 4.47
C LEU A 34 8.06 12.10 5.84
N ASP A 35 7.70 13.29 6.31
CA ASP A 35 6.85 13.49 7.50
C ASP A 35 5.37 13.28 7.15
N GLY A 36 5.06 12.15 6.49
CA GLY A 36 3.72 11.81 6.06
C GLY A 36 3.06 10.74 6.95
N ASN A 37 1.74 10.81 7.07
CA ASN A 37 1.00 9.79 7.85
C ASN A 37 0.90 8.46 7.11
N PHE A 38 0.92 8.47 5.79
CA PHE A 38 0.74 7.28 4.95
C PHE A 38 2.03 6.92 4.20
N ILE A 39 2.56 7.78 3.34
CA ILE A 39 3.85 7.56 2.69
C ILE A 39 4.94 8.10 3.59
N THR A 40 5.87 7.24 4.00
CA THR A 40 6.98 7.57 4.91
C THR A 40 8.30 7.79 4.22
N ALA A 41 8.46 7.24 3.01
CA ALA A 41 9.63 7.48 2.19
C ALA A 41 9.29 7.30 0.71
N ARG A 42 10.01 8.02 -0.15
CA ARG A 42 9.83 7.93 -1.60
C ARG A 42 11.13 8.24 -2.35
N TYR A 43 11.15 7.81 -3.59
CA TYR A 43 12.12 8.23 -4.59
C TYR A 43 11.39 8.65 -5.86
N PHE A 44 11.87 9.69 -6.51
CA PHE A 44 11.46 10.08 -7.85
C PHE A 44 12.70 10.29 -8.72
N ALA A 45 12.71 9.69 -9.89
CA ALA A 45 13.75 9.94 -10.89
C ALA A 45 13.73 11.41 -11.34
N PRO A 46 14.87 11.98 -11.76
CA PRO A 46 14.90 13.33 -12.30
C PRO A 46 13.90 13.53 -13.44
N ASN A 47 13.17 14.64 -13.41
CA ASN A 47 12.14 14.99 -14.41
C ASN A 47 11.06 13.91 -14.60
N VAL A 48 10.76 13.14 -13.54
CA VAL A 48 9.81 12.02 -13.62
C VAL A 48 8.45 12.45 -14.17
N ILE A 49 7.91 13.58 -13.73
CA ILE A 49 6.57 14.02 -14.15
C ILE A 49 6.51 14.26 -15.67
N GLN A 50 7.52 14.92 -16.24
CA GLN A 50 7.58 15.14 -17.69
C GLN A 50 7.67 13.81 -18.45
N ARG A 51 8.42 12.85 -17.92
CA ARG A 51 8.59 11.53 -18.51
C ARG A 51 7.33 10.69 -18.42
N LEU A 52 6.57 10.79 -17.32
CA LEU A 52 5.31 10.08 -17.14
C LEU A 52 4.23 10.50 -18.16
N ALA A 53 4.36 11.67 -18.80
CA ALA A 53 3.45 12.11 -19.85
C ALA A 53 3.40 11.17 -21.07
N ASP A 54 4.48 10.45 -21.34
CA ASP A 54 4.63 9.55 -22.50
C ASP A 54 3.91 8.20 -22.30
N TYR A 55 3.53 7.87 -21.05
CA TYR A 55 2.91 6.59 -20.74
C TYR A 55 1.38 6.68 -20.71
N ASN A 56 0.72 5.69 -21.32
CA ASN A 56 -0.74 5.62 -21.43
C ASN A 56 -1.31 4.30 -20.89
N ALA A 57 -0.45 3.41 -20.46
CA ALA A 57 -0.82 2.11 -19.93
C ALA A 57 0.03 1.72 -18.73
N VAL A 58 -0.50 0.80 -17.95
CA VAL A 58 0.20 0.26 -16.78
C VAL A 58 0.10 -1.27 -16.81
N LEU A 59 1.21 -1.94 -16.66
CA LEU A 59 1.28 -3.35 -16.33
C LEU A 59 1.34 -3.47 -14.81
N VAL A 60 0.28 -3.99 -14.20
CA VAL A 60 0.19 -4.17 -12.74
C VAL A 60 0.59 -5.59 -12.40
N ASP A 61 1.69 -5.74 -11.67
CA ASP A 61 2.14 -7.06 -11.21
C ASP A 61 1.28 -7.59 -10.06
N GLN A 62 1.40 -8.89 -9.82
CA GLN A 62 0.85 -9.53 -8.63
C GLN A 62 1.65 -9.08 -7.40
N PRO A 63 1.06 -8.48 -6.35
CA PRO A 63 1.84 -8.07 -5.19
C PRO A 63 2.47 -9.25 -4.47
N GLU A 64 3.73 -9.09 -4.09
CA GLU A 64 4.41 -9.99 -3.16
C GLU A 64 3.83 -9.79 -1.74
N ILE A 65 3.88 -10.82 -0.89
CA ILE A 65 3.33 -10.72 0.47
C ILE A 65 4.36 -11.17 1.50
N PHE A 66 4.70 -10.27 2.40
CA PHE A 66 5.62 -10.48 3.51
C PHE A 66 4.86 -10.41 4.84
N ILE A 67 4.83 -11.54 5.56
CA ILE A 67 4.20 -11.61 6.88
C ILE A 67 5.14 -10.97 7.91
N ALA A 68 4.63 -10.04 8.70
CA ALA A 68 5.39 -9.36 9.74
C ALA A 68 6.07 -10.35 10.70
N ALA A 69 7.32 -10.07 11.07
CA ALA A 69 8.09 -10.93 11.97
C ALA A 69 7.43 -11.08 13.36
N ASP A 70 6.75 -10.01 13.83
CA ASP A 70 6.01 -9.95 15.08
C ASP A 70 4.54 -10.42 14.95
N SER A 71 4.12 -10.89 13.78
CA SER A 71 2.75 -11.37 13.55
C SER A 71 2.39 -12.52 14.52
N LYS A 72 1.23 -12.40 15.18
CA LYS A 72 0.72 -13.40 16.13
C LYS A 72 0.27 -14.69 15.47
N TYR A 73 -0.01 -14.66 14.18
CA TYR A 73 -0.39 -15.82 13.40
C TYR A 73 0.45 -15.91 12.14
N LYS A 74 1.22 -16.97 12.02
CA LYS A 74 2.12 -17.24 10.89
C LYS A 74 1.67 -18.42 10.02
N GLY A 75 0.51 -19.01 10.33
CA GLY A 75 -0.02 -20.19 9.64
C GLY A 75 -0.94 -19.88 8.48
N ALA A 76 -0.81 -18.71 7.84
CA ALA A 76 -1.54 -18.42 6.60
C ALA A 76 -1.07 -19.38 5.50
N LYS A 77 -2.03 -19.92 4.75
CA LYS A 77 -1.75 -20.84 3.65
C LYS A 77 -1.49 -20.06 2.37
N GLY A 78 -0.75 -20.65 1.43
CA GLY A 78 -0.47 -20.05 0.13
C GLY A 78 -1.72 -19.58 -0.61
N ASP A 79 -2.81 -20.37 -0.59
CA ASP A 79 -4.08 -20.00 -1.20
C ASP A 79 -4.71 -18.73 -0.60
N GLN A 80 -4.52 -18.51 0.72
CA GLN A 80 -5.01 -17.33 1.40
C GLN A 80 -4.21 -16.10 0.99
N LEU A 81 -2.88 -16.21 0.98
CA LEU A 81 -2.00 -15.11 0.55
C LEU A 81 -2.24 -14.77 -0.91
N LYS A 82 -2.36 -15.79 -1.78
CA LYS A 82 -2.72 -15.57 -3.19
C LYS A 82 -4.05 -14.84 -3.33
N ALA A 83 -5.08 -15.23 -2.59
CA ALA A 83 -6.38 -14.58 -2.64
C ALA A 83 -6.32 -13.10 -2.19
N LEU A 84 -5.46 -12.77 -1.21
CA LEU A 84 -5.23 -11.38 -0.81
C LEU A 84 -4.52 -10.59 -1.93
N ALA A 85 -3.50 -11.17 -2.52
CA ALA A 85 -2.78 -10.57 -3.64
C ALA A 85 -3.70 -10.35 -4.86
N ASP A 86 -4.58 -11.30 -5.18
CA ASP A 86 -5.57 -11.18 -6.25
C ASP A 86 -6.52 -10.00 -6.01
N VAL A 87 -7.03 -9.85 -4.77
CA VAL A 87 -7.93 -8.72 -4.41
C VAL A 87 -7.19 -7.40 -4.53
N ALA A 88 -5.96 -7.34 -4.02
CA ALA A 88 -5.15 -6.12 -4.07
C ALA A 88 -4.88 -5.68 -5.51
N ARG A 89 -4.44 -6.62 -6.35
CA ARG A 89 -4.18 -6.35 -7.78
C ARG A 89 -5.42 -5.87 -8.51
N LEU A 90 -6.56 -6.55 -8.31
CA LEU A 90 -7.82 -6.18 -8.98
C LEU A 90 -8.30 -4.80 -8.55
N ALA A 91 -8.21 -4.46 -7.27
CA ALA A 91 -8.60 -3.14 -6.78
C ALA A 91 -7.77 -2.01 -7.43
N ALA A 92 -6.46 -2.21 -7.58
CA ALA A 92 -5.60 -1.24 -8.26
C ALA A 92 -5.94 -1.12 -9.75
N ILE A 93 -6.18 -2.24 -10.43
CA ILE A 93 -6.56 -2.27 -11.86
C ILE A 93 -7.87 -1.52 -12.09
N GLU A 94 -8.91 -1.82 -11.31
CA GLU A 94 -10.23 -1.19 -11.45
C GLU A 94 -10.15 0.35 -11.35
N ARG A 95 -9.28 0.87 -10.49
CA ARG A 95 -9.09 2.33 -10.35
C ARG A 95 -8.30 2.94 -11.50
N LEU A 96 -7.30 2.24 -12.02
CA LEU A 96 -6.54 2.68 -13.20
C LEU A 96 -7.45 2.75 -14.44
N GLU A 97 -8.24 1.70 -14.68
CA GLU A 97 -9.19 1.63 -15.80
C GLU A 97 -10.29 2.71 -15.68
N ALA A 98 -10.85 2.91 -14.47
CA ALA A 98 -11.80 3.98 -14.19
C ALA A 98 -11.20 5.38 -14.44
N GLY A 99 -9.90 5.54 -14.25
CA GLY A 99 -9.15 6.75 -14.56
C GLY A 99 -8.77 6.91 -16.02
N GLY A 100 -9.15 5.96 -16.89
CA GLY A 100 -8.93 6.03 -18.34
C GLY A 100 -7.56 5.49 -18.78
N PHE A 101 -6.81 4.83 -17.92
CA PHE A 101 -5.56 4.19 -18.28
C PHE A 101 -5.80 2.74 -18.71
N ARG A 102 -5.09 2.32 -19.76
CA ARG A 102 -5.12 0.91 -20.20
C ARG A 102 -4.31 0.07 -19.21
N VAL A 103 -4.79 -1.14 -18.93
CA VAL A 103 -4.02 -2.12 -18.18
C VAL A 103 -3.56 -3.21 -19.14
N GLU A 104 -2.25 -3.36 -19.26
CA GLU A 104 -1.61 -4.29 -20.18
C GLU A 104 -1.06 -5.52 -19.44
N THR A 105 -0.84 -6.58 -20.19
CA THR A 105 -0.24 -7.83 -19.67
C THR A 105 1.18 -8.03 -20.18
N GLU A 106 1.62 -7.21 -21.13
CA GLU A 106 2.94 -7.28 -21.76
C GLU A 106 3.62 -5.92 -21.73
N PRO A 107 4.96 -5.86 -21.64
CA PRO A 107 5.72 -4.64 -21.74
C PRO A 107 5.53 -3.95 -23.10
N GLY A 108 5.60 -2.62 -23.09
CA GLY A 108 5.53 -1.80 -24.29
C GLY A 108 6.17 -0.42 -24.06
N PRO A 109 6.40 0.35 -25.14
CA PRO A 109 7.11 1.64 -25.04
C PRO A 109 6.32 2.71 -24.29
N ASP A 110 5.00 2.57 -24.18
CA ASP A 110 4.11 3.47 -23.44
C ASP A 110 3.47 2.80 -22.21
N VAL A 111 4.08 1.69 -21.73
CA VAL A 111 3.59 0.89 -20.62
C VAL A 111 4.50 1.04 -19.43
N LEU A 112 3.96 1.58 -18.33
CA LEU A 112 4.64 1.56 -17.03
C LEU A 112 4.48 0.19 -16.36
N TYR A 113 5.48 -0.23 -15.64
CA TYR A 113 5.40 -1.42 -14.79
C TYR A 113 5.25 -1.02 -13.32
N LEU A 114 4.16 -1.47 -12.70
CA LEU A 114 3.96 -1.37 -11.26
C LEU A 114 4.29 -2.70 -10.61
N ARG A 115 5.43 -2.76 -9.95
CA ARG A 115 5.83 -3.81 -9.03
C ARG A 115 5.54 -3.35 -7.61
N TRP A 116 4.97 -4.20 -6.77
CA TRP A 116 4.60 -3.82 -5.42
C TRP A 116 4.51 -5.00 -4.45
N ALA A 117 4.54 -4.70 -3.17
CA ALA A 117 4.43 -5.69 -2.11
C ALA A 117 3.50 -5.21 -1.01
N ILE A 118 2.82 -6.16 -0.39
CA ILE A 118 2.17 -6.00 0.92
C ILE A 118 3.19 -6.44 1.94
N THR A 119 3.76 -5.48 2.64
CA THR A 119 4.79 -5.72 3.66
C THR A 119 4.21 -5.61 5.05
N ASP A 120 4.93 -6.09 6.07
CA ASP A 120 4.50 -6.07 7.47
C ASP A 120 3.05 -6.58 7.69
N LEU A 121 2.64 -7.58 6.90
CA LEU A 121 1.30 -8.15 7.05
C LEU A 121 1.15 -8.79 8.44
N TYR A 122 0.46 -8.08 9.34
CA TYR A 122 0.23 -8.57 10.70
C TYR A 122 -1.09 -9.31 10.80
N LEU A 123 -0.98 -10.61 11.01
CA LEU A 123 -2.11 -11.53 11.13
C LEU A 123 -2.37 -11.92 12.57
N GLN A 124 -3.62 -12.11 12.93
CA GLN A 124 -4.04 -12.65 14.20
C GLN A 124 -5.22 -13.62 14.04
N LYS A 125 -5.42 -14.50 15.03
CA LYS A 125 -6.61 -15.35 15.05
C LYS A 125 -7.83 -14.50 15.44
N LYS A 126 -8.94 -14.69 14.73
CA LYS A 126 -10.22 -14.11 15.13
C LYS A 126 -10.59 -14.58 16.53
N LYS A 127 -10.82 -13.63 17.45
CA LYS A 127 -11.40 -13.96 18.74
C LYS A 127 -12.84 -14.43 18.49
N ARG A 128 -13.18 -15.63 18.96
CA ARG A 128 -14.56 -16.15 18.90
C ARG A 128 -15.45 -15.24 19.78
N GLY A 129 -16.10 -14.26 19.18
CA GLY A 129 -17.18 -13.52 19.82
C GLY A 129 -18.47 -14.32 19.69
N VAL A 130 -19.26 -14.34 20.74
CA VAL A 130 -20.54 -15.11 20.82
C VAL A 130 -21.61 -14.60 19.85
N LEU A 131 -21.37 -13.51 19.09
CA LEU A 131 -22.37 -12.81 18.27
C LEU A 131 -21.90 -12.47 16.85
N SER A 132 -21.07 -13.29 16.20
CA SER A 132 -20.72 -13.04 14.80
C SER A 132 -21.61 -13.79 13.79
N PHE A 133 -22.92 -13.75 13.99
CA PHE A 133 -23.93 -14.18 13.01
C PHE A 133 -24.65 -12.97 12.40
N THR A 134 -23.95 -11.99 11.91
CA THR A 134 -24.56 -11.04 11.00
C THR A 134 -24.09 -11.33 9.58
N PRO A 135 -25.02 -11.74 8.69
CA PRO A 135 -24.73 -11.82 7.26
C PRO A 135 -24.77 -10.40 6.69
N LEU A 136 -23.77 -9.59 6.98
CA LEU A 136 -23.60 -8.32 6.27
C LEU A 136 -23.10 -8.63 4.88
N GLY A 137 -24.02 -8.41 3.93
CA GLY A 137 -23.87 -8.68 2.52
C GLY A 137 -22.61 -8.06 1.93
N MET A 138 -21.68 -8.92 1.64
CA MET A 138 -20.57 -8.60 0.78
C MET A 138 -21.05 -8.72 -0.66
N VAL A 139 -21.30 -7.60 -1.30
CA VAL A 139 -21.35 -7.53 -2.77
C VAL A 139 -19.91 -7.35 -3.24
N VAL A 140 -19.14 -8.40 -3.12
CA VAL A 140 -17.95 -8.57 -3.98
C VAL A 140 -18.47 -9.21 -5.25
N HIS A 141 -18.10 -8.68 -6.40
CA HIS A 141 -18.50 -9.17 -7.73
C HIS A 141 -18.66 -10.69 -7.73
N ALA A 142 -19.85 -11.15 -8.10
CA ALA A 142 -20.43 -12.44 -7.74
C ALA A 142 -19.69 -13.71 -8.19
N THR A 143 -18.56 -13.60 -8.88
CA THR A 143 -17.87 -14.74 -9.50
C THR A 143 -16.60 -15.20 -8.78
N LYS A 144 -15.98 -14.37 -7.89
CA LYS A 144 -14.73 -14.71 -7.21
C LYS A 144 -14.82 -14.69 -5.66
N GLY A 145 -15.90 -14.20 -5.09
CA GLY A 145 -15.98 -13.85 -3.66
C GLY A 145 -16.25 -15.01 -2.68
N ALA A 146 -16.82 -16.13 -3.13
CA ALA A 146 -17.24 -17.20 -2.21
C ALA A 146 -16.04 -18.01 -1.68
N ALA A 147 -15.10 -18.37 -2.54
CA ALA A 147 -13.91 -19.14 -2.17
C ALA A 147 -12.98 -18.33 -1.25
N THR A 148 -12.77 -17.05 -1.56
CA THR A 148 -11.94 -16.13 -0.77
C THR A 148 -12.48 -15.93 0.65
N ARG A 149 -13.80 -15.83 0.79
CA ARG A 149 -14.49 -15.60 2.07
C ARG A 149 -14.24 -16.72 3.07
N ASP A 150 -14.21 -17.96 2.62
CA ASP A 150 -13.99 -19.13 3.48
C ASP A 150 -12.55 -19.24 3.96
N LEU A 151 -11.58 -18.82 3.14
CA LEU A 151 -10.16 -18.86 3.48
C LEU A 151 -9.81 -18.00 4.70
N TRP A 152 -10.49 -16.86 4.87
CA TRP A 152 -10.19 -15.88 5.92
C TRP A 152 -11.14 -15.93 7.12
N LYS A 153 -11.97 -16.98 7.25
CA LYS A 153 -12.91 -17.12 8.38
C LYS A 153 -12.26 -17.09 9.76
N LYS A 154 -11.02 -17.57 9.87
CA LYS A 154 -10.32 -17.76 11.16
C LYS A 154 -9.18 -16.78 11.39
N ILE A 155 -8.83 -15.99 10.38
CA ILE A 155 -7.70 -15.07 10.38
C ILE A 155 -8.22 -13.65 10.22
N ASP A 156 -7.55 -12.73 10.88
CA ASP A 156 -7.81 -11.31 10.81
C ASP A 156 -6.53 -10.58 10.43
N ILE A 157 -6.61 -9.65 9.49
CA ILE A 157 -5.54 -8.75 9.12
C ILE A 157 -5.67 -7.54 10.01
N ALA A 158 -4.69 -7.28 10.85
CA ALA A 158 -4.75 -6.16 11.78
C ALA A 158 -3.98 -4.95 11.30
N GLU A 159 -2.87 -5.17 10.62
CA GLU A 159 -1.95 -4.12 10.15
C GLU A 159 -1.26 -4.60 8.88
N LEU A 160 -0.86 -3.67 8.05
CA LEU A 160 0.02 -3.89 6.90
C LEU A 160 0.70 -2.58 6.48
N SER A 161 1.77 -2.69 5.73
CA SER A 161 2.37 -1.63 4.93
C SER A 161 2.45 -2.07 3.47
N MET A 162 2.83 -1.15 2.60
CA MET A 162 3.03 -1.42 1.18
C MET A 162 4.33 -0.77 0.71
N GLU A 163 4.99 -1.44 -0.21
CA GLU A 163 6.13 -0.92 -0.95
C GLU A 163 5.82 -1.00 -2.44
N LEU A 164 6.10 0.06 -3.17
CA LEU A 164 5.75 0.22 -4.57
C LEU A 164 6.97 0.69 -5.36
N GLU A 165 7.13 0.13 -6.54
CA GLU A 165 8.14 0.53 -7.51
C GLU A 165 7.49 0.66 -8.88
N VAL A 166 7.70 1.80 -9.52
CA VAL A 166 7.24 2.09 -10.87
C VAL A 166 8.46 2.21 -11.77
N SER A 167 8.50 1.44 -12.83
CA SER A 167 9.62 1.41 -13.76
C SER A 167 9.18 1.37 -15.21
N ASP A 168 10.11 1.69 -16.10
CA ASP A 168 10.02 1.45 -17.53
C ASP A 168 10.71 0.12 -17.83
N LEU A 169 9.95 -0.89 -18.24
CA LEU A 169 10.51 -2.22 -18.54
C LEU A 169 11.36 -2.26 -19.80
N VAL A 170 11.22 -1.29 -20.71
CA VAL A 170 12.02 -1.24 -21.94
C VAL A 170 13.45 -0.78 -21.62
N THR A 171 13.57 0.22 -20.74
CA THR A 171 14.87 0.76 -20.35
C THR A 171 15.42 0.13 -19.07
N GLY A 172 14.58 -0.49 -18.25
CA GLY A 172 14.91 -1.02 -16.94
C GLY A 172 15.06 0.06 -15.87
N GLU A 173 14.68 1.30 -16.16
CA GLU A 173 14.85 2.42 -15.24
C GLU A 173 13.70 2.50 -14.23
N ILE A 174 14.06 2.67 -12.95
CA ILE A 174 13.11 2.95 -11.88
C ILE A 174 12.74 4.44 -11.92
N LEU A 175 11.48 4.73 -12.11
CA LEU A 175 10.94 6.09 -12.21
C LEU A 175 10.47 6.63 -10.87
N ALA A 176 9.87 5.78 -10.05
CA ALA A 176 9.38 6.14 -8.73
C ALA A 176 9.35 4.95 -7.78
N THR A 177 9.55 5.24 -6.51
CA THR A 177 9.40 4.26 -5.43
C THR A 177 8.69 4.91 -4.26
N ALA A 178 7.85 4.15 -3.54
CA ALA A 178 7.17 4.63 -2.35
C ALA A 178 7.10 3.52 -1.29
N VAL A 179 7.26 3.93 -0.04
CA VAL A 179 7.10 3.08 1.14
C VAL A 179 6.03 3.69 2.03
N THR A 180 5.04 2.90 2.44
CA THR A 180 3.99 3.36 3.34
C THR A 180 4.30 3.02 4.79
N SER A 181 3.76 3.81 5.73
CA SER A 181 3.76 3.42 7.13
C SER A 181 2.90 2.18 7.36
N ARG A 182 3.21 1.45 8.41
CA ARG A 182 2.39 0.33 8.86
C ARG A 182 1.04 0.85 9.35
N GLN A 183 -0.01 0.58 8.57
CA GLN A 183 -1.35 1.03 8.85
C GLN A 183 -2.08 0.04 9.75
N GLY A 184 -2.53 0.53 10.92
CA GLY A 184 -3.47 -0.19 11.75
C GLY A 184 -4.85 -0.17 11.12
N LEU A 185 -5.35 -1.33 10.75
CA LEU A 185 -6.71 -1.49 10.25
C LEU A 185 -7.74 -1.54 11.40
N ARG A 186 -7.32 -1.09 12.59
CA ARG A 186 -8.13 -1.05 13.80
C ARG A 186 -8.49 0.38 14.16
N LYS A 187 -9.74 0.58 14.53
CA LYS A 187 -10.17 1.78 15.24
C LYS A 187 -9.54 1.86 16.62
N ASP A 188 -9.34 3.08 17.09
CA ASP A 188 -8.63 3.49 18.32
C ASP A 188 -8.91 2.66 19.57
N LYS A 189 -7.95 2.75 20.50
CA LYS A 189 -7.95 2.12 21.84
C LYS A 189 -9.29 2.36 22.55
N GLY A 190 -10.13 1.32 22.63
CA GLY A 190 -11.39 1.35 23.37
C GLY A 190 -12.60 0.87 22.60
N GLN A 191 -12.59 0.85 21.29
CA GLN A 191 -13.65 0.22 20.49
C GLN A 191 -13.32 -1.26 20.25
N LYS A 192 -14.33 -2.13 20.31
CA LYS A 192 -14.20 -3.54 19.91
C LYS A 192 -13.62 -3.56 18.50
N ALA A 193 -12.47 -4.21 18.31
CA ALA A 193 -11.86 -4.36 17.00
C ALA A 193 -12.89 -4.91 16.03
N GLU A 194 -13.44 -4.06 15.17
CA GLU A 194 -14.21 -4.51 14.03
C GLU A 194 -13.24 -5.21 13.10
N LEU A 195 -13.64 -6.37 12.62
CA LEU A 195 -12.89 -7.14 11.65
C LEU A 195 -12.70 -6.28 10.41
N VAL A 196 -11.47 -6.26 9.88
CA VAL A 196 -11.22 -5.61 8.60
C VAL A 196 -12.15 -6.24 7.58
N SER A 197 -13.01 -5.42 7.01
CA SER A 197 -13.89 -5.87 5.94
C SER A 197 -13.09 -5.97 4.64
N TRP A 198 -13.53 -6.86 3.74
CA TRP A 198 -12.96 -6.91 2.39
C TRP A 198 -13.11 -5.58 1.64
N GLN A 199 -14.17 -4.83 1.93
CA GLN A 199 -14.38 -3.48 1.39
C GLN A 199 -13.30 -2.50 1.87
N ALA A 200 -12.87 -2.59 3.13
CA ALA A 200 -11.79 -1.76 3.63
C ALA A 200 -10.44 -2.11 2.98
N LEU A 201 -10.19 -3.39 2.72
CA LEU A 201 -8.99 -3.83 1.97
C LEU A 201 -9.05 -3.40 0.51
N ASP A 202 -10.21 -3.56 -0.14
CA ASP A 202 -10.44 -3.10 -1.51
C ASP A 202 -10.21 -1.59 -1.63
N ALA A 203 -10.78 -0.80 -0.72
CA ALA A 203 -10.57 0.64 -0.66
C ALA A 203 -9.09 0.98 -0.45
N LEU A 204 -8.40 0.30 0.48
CA LEU A 204 -6.97 0.51 0.71
C LEU A 204 -6.13 0.23 -0.53
N PHE A 205 -6.31 -0.92 -1.13
CA PHE A 205 -5.53 -1.30 -2.31
C PHE A 205 -5.92 -0.47 -3.54
N GLY A 206 -7.20 -0.05 -3.62
CA GLY A 206 -7.67 0.88 -4.63
C GLY A 206 -6.95 2.23 -4.60
N THR A 207 -6.50 2.70 -3.41
CA THR A 207 -5.75 3.96 -3.30
C THR A 207 -4.46 3.95 -4.11
N VAL A 208 -3.85 2.79 -4.32
CA VAL A 208 -2.66 2.64 -5.18
C VAL A 208 -3.00 3.03 -6.62
N GLY A 209 -4.07 2.44 -7.18
CA GLY A 209 -4.53 2.77 -8.53
C GLY A 209 -5.00 4.20 -8.66
N GLU A 210 -5.76 4.73 -7.68
CA GLU A 210 -6.23 6.11 -7.66
C GLU A 210 -5.06 7.10 -7.66
N ARG A 211 -4.04 6.84 -6.85
CA ARG A 211 -2.85 7.69 -6.77
C ARG A 211 -2.05 7.66 -8.07
N MET A 212 -1.83 6.48 -8.65
CA MET A 212 -1.19 6.36 -9.95
C MET A 212 -1.98 7.12 -11.02
N THR A 213 -3.30 6.93 -11.08
CA THR A 213 -4.20 7.65 -11.99
C THR A 213 -4.02 9.17 -11.86
N CYS A 214 -4.02 9.69 -10.64
CA CYS A 214 -3.85 11.12 -10.37
C CYS A 214 -2.48 11.63 -10.86
N ILE A 215 -1.40 10.93 -10.53
CA ILE A 215 -0.03 11.32 -10.92
C ILE A 215 0.11 11.30 -12.45
N LEU A 216 -0.37 10.25 -13.10
CA LEU A 216 -0.30 10.10 -14.56
C LEU A 216 -1.18 11.13 -15.29
N SER A 217 -2.34 11.47 -14.72
CA SER A 217 -3.21 12.52 -15.27
C SER A 217 -2.55 13.89 -15.14
N ASN A 218 -1.96 14.20 -14.00
CA ASN A 218 -1.22 15.46 -13.80
C ASN A 218 -0.04 15.57 -14.77
N ALA A 219 0.66 14.49 -15.06
CA ALA A 219 1.78 14.51 -16.01
C ALA A 219 1.38 14.94 -17.43
N LYS A 220 0.10 14.85 -17.79
CA LYS A 220 -0.43 15.16 -19.12
C LYS A 220 -0.98 16.59 -19.27
N ILE A 221 -1.00 17.36 -18.19
CA ILE A 221 -1.55 18.71 -18.15
C ILE A 221 -0.52 19.70 -17.58
N PRO A 222 -0.66 21.02 -17.84
CA PRO A 222 0.20 22.04 -17.25
C PRO A 222 0.16 22.01 -15.72
N GLU A 223 1.28 22.33 -15.09
CA GLU A 223 1.41 22.32 -13.62
C GLU A 223 0.37 23.20 -12.91
N SER A 224 -0.04 24.30 -13.54
CA SER A 224 -1.08 25.19 -13.03
C SER A 224 -2.48 24.56 -12.91
N GLU A 225 -2.68 23.41 -13.59
CA GLU A 225 -3.94 22.66 -13.61
C GLU A 225 -3.87 21.36 -12.79
N TRP A 226 -2.75 21.11 -12.12
CA TRP A 226 -2.59 19.87 -11.36
C TRP A 226 -3.60 19.73 -10.23
N THR A 227 -4.14 18.54 -10.12
CA THR A 227 -4.93 18.14 -8.96
C THR A 227 -3.99 17.66 -7.86
N ILE A 228 -4.29 18.03 -6.61
CA ILE A 228 -3.56 17.50 -5.46
C ILE A 228 -3.90 16.02 -5.35
N CYS A 229 -2.90 15.17 -5.64
CA CYS A 229 -3.04 13.73 -5.45
C CYS A 229 -3.01 13.46 -3.96
N ALA A 230 -4.17 13.19 -3.40
CA ALA A 230 -4.34 13.07 -1.97
C ALA A 230 -3.44 11.98 -1.37
N ASP A 231 -2.80 12.32 -0.25
CA ASP A 231 -2.19 11.33 0.66
C ASP A 231 -3.30 10.66 1.48
N ILE A 232 -4.31 10.12 0.79
CA ILE A 232 -5.55 9.74 1.44
C ILE A 232 -5.51 8.28 1.85
N TRP A 233 -5.36 8.06 3.15
CA TRP A 233 -6.15 7.05 3.82
C TRP A 233 -7.54 7.66 4.04
N ILE A 234 -8.51 7.34 3.21
CA ILE A 234 -9.91 7.62 3.50
C ILE A 234 -10.34 6.53 4.48
N GLU A 235 -10.52 6.89 5.75
CA GLU A 235 -11.32 6.03 6.63
C GLU A 235 -12.66 5.81 5.92
N PRO A 236 -13.04 4.55 5.62
CA PRO A 236 -14.35 4.31 5.04
C PRO A 236 -15.39 4.87 6.03
N GLU A 237 -16.19 5.84 5.59
CA GLU A 237 -17.33 6.30 6.37
C GLU A 237 -18.21 5.09 6.66
N VAL A 238 -18.18 4.63 7.90
CA VAL A 238 -19.10 3.62 8.38
C VAL A 238 -20.47 4.30 8.45
N PRO A 239 -21.46 3.90 7.63
CA PRO A 239 -22.76 4.53 7.67
C PRO A 239 -23.28 4.47 9.09
N ALA A 240 -23.64 5.63 9.64
CA ALA A 240 -24.22 5.75 10.97
C ALA A 240 -25.42 4.79 11.05
N LYS A 241 -25.38 3.87 12.02
CA LYS A 241 -26.53 3.00 12.31
C LYS A 241 -27.73 3.89 12.64
N LYS A 242 -28.75 3.89 11.78
CA LYS A 242 -30.08 4.41 12.10
C LYS A 242 -30.76 3.50 13.11
#